data_41d44c5364b980b1d9233c96599159a0
#
_entry.id   41d44c5364b980b1d9233c96599159a0
#
_cell.length_a   1.000
_cell.length_b   1.000
_cell.length_c   1.000
_cell.angle_alpha   90.00
_cell.angle_beta   90.00
_cell.angle_gamma   90.00
#
_symmetry.space_group_name_H-M   'P 1'
#
loop_
_entity.id
_entity.type
_entity.pdbx_description
1 polymer ?
#
loop_
_entity_poly.entity_id
_entity_poly.type
_entity_poly.pdbx_seq_one_letter_code
_entity_poly.pdbx_strand_id
1 'polypeptide(L)'
;VCSSDLARLNISFSSLKTFPLQRGSEIPGGRKLCRKPSRQGRTGSGAQHAISVGRKEDEMSSFIAKPAEVERKWYVVDAEGKNLGRMASQIAAILRGKNKPTYTPHVDCGDYVIVINAEKVEVTGKKRKEKIYKRHTGYPGGLREMTFEQMMEKHPTEVVRHAVKGMMPNGKLGRQMYKKLKVYAGPEHEHAAQKPEVLDI
;
A
#
# COMPACT_ATOMS: atom_id res chain seq x y z
N VAL A 1 -20.33 -6.41 57.36
CA VAL A 1 -19.95 -5.08 57.79
C VAL A 1 -19.43 -4.36 56.52
N CYS A 2 -20.28 -3.69 55.76
CA CYS A 2 -20.57 -2.26 55.64
C CYS A 2 -19.33 -1.40 55.43
N SER A 3 -19.21 -0.76 54.28
CA SER A 3 -19.54 0.61 53.86
C SER A 3 -18.62 0.98 52.72
N SER A 4 -19.16 1.31 51.54
CA SER A 4 -19.48 2.67 51.05
C SER A 4 -18.28 3.62 51.03
N ASP A 5 -17.80 3.89 49.75
CA ASP A 5 -17.33 5.23 49.40
C ASP A 5 -17.51 5.46 47.88
N LEU A 6 -18.62 6.09 47.59
CA LEU A 6 -18.94 6.72 46.32
C LEU A 6 -18.35 8.13 46.32
N ALA A 7 -17.22 8.32 45.68
CA ALA A 7 -16.70 9.67 45.38
C ALA A 7 -17.18 10.08 43.99
N ARG A 8 -18.19 10.96 43.95
CA ARG A 8 -18.68 11.70 42.79
C ARG A 8 -17.60 12.63 42.27
N LEU A 9 -17.14 12.40 41.05
CA LEU A 9 -16.44 13.42 40.29
C LEU A 9 -17.45 14.08 39.32
N ASN A 10 -17.90 15.25 39.75
CA ASN A 10 -18.65 16.23 38.98
C ASN A 10 -17.71 16.84 37.93
N ILE A 11 -17.82 16.43 36.67
CA ILE A 11 -17.18 17.14 35.55
C ILE A 11 -18.23 18.07 34.94
N SER A 12 -18.03 19.35 35.24
CA SER A 12 -18.76 20.49 34.70
C SER A 12 -18.68 20.53 33.17
N PHE A 13 -19.83 20.37 32.53
CA PHE A 13 -20.06 20.56 31.11
C PHE A 13 -20.34 22.05 30.87
N SER A 14 -19.34 22.83 30.50
CA SER A 14 -19.55 24.19 30.02
C SER A 14 -18.49 24.55 28.97
N SER A 15 -18.82 24.47 27.73
CA SER A 15 -18.51 25.42 26.66
C SER A 15 -18.75 24.81 25.28
N LEU A 16 -19.99 24.72 24.89
CA LEU A 16 -20.39 24.61 23.49
C LEU A 16 -20.26 26.00 22.85
N LYS A 17 -19.15 26.27 22.18
CA LYS A 17 -19.07 27.42 21.26
C LYS A 17 -19.77 27.05 19.96
N THR A 18 -20.97 27.55 19.84
CA THR A 18 -21.76 27.62 18.59
C THR A 18 -21.02 28.45 17.56
N PHE A 19 -20.66 27.81 16.44
CA PHE A 19 -20.20 28.49 15.23
C PHE A 19 -21.44 29.00 14.46
N PRO A 20 -21.46 30.25 14.02
CA PRO A 20 -22.55 30.76 13.18
C PRO A 20 -22.41 30.27 11.75
N LEU A 21 -23.47 29.66 11.23
CA LEU A 21 -23.72 29.42 9.83
C LEU A 21 -23.79 30.75 9.05
N GLN A 22 -22.76 31.05 8.30
CA GLN A 22 -22.87 32.10 7.27
C GLN A 22 -23.59 31.53 6.04
N ARG A 23 -24.79 32.02 5.83
CA ARG A 23 -25.59 31.82 4.63
C ARG A 23 -25.16 32.83 3.57
N GLY A 24 -24.89 32.37 2.36
CA GLY A 24 -25.25 33.08 1.12
C GLY A 24 -24.20 34.03 0.57
N SER A 25 -23.58 33.67 -0.53
CA SER A 25 -23.37 34.60 -1.62
C SER A 25 -23.46 33.82 -2.94
N GLU A 26 -24.35 34.34 -3.73
CA GLU A 26 -24.84 33.93 -5.04
C GLU A 26 -23.71 33.80 -6.06
N ILE A 27 -23.75 32.73 -6.86
CA ILE A 27 -22.89 32.54 -8.03
C ILE A 27 -23.63 33.15 -9.23
N PRO A 28 -23.19 34.28 -9.84
CA PRO A 28 -23.77 34.74 -11.08
C PRO A 28 -23.33 33.85 -12.23
N GLY A 29 -24.29 33.23 -12.87
CA GLY A 29 -24.14 32.49 -14.11
C GLY A 29 -23.72 33.38 -15.26
N GLY A 30 -22.71 32.93 -15.99
CA GLY A 30 -22.27 33.52 -17.25
C GLY A 30 -21.68 32.48 -18.16
N ARG A 31 -22.51 31.76 -18.91
CA ARG A 31 -22.04 30.95 -20.04
C ARG A 31 -21.57 31.88 -21.14
N LYS A 32 -20.26 32.06 -21.28
CA LYS A 32 -19.70 32.71 -22.49
C LYS A 32 -19.59 31.65 -23.59
N LEU A 33 -20.49 31.77 -24.57
CA LEU A 33 -20.38 31.11 -25.83
C LEU A 33 -19.11 31.59 -26.56
N CYS A 34 -18.15 30.70 -26.76
CA CYS A 34 -17.01 30.96 -27.64
C CYS A 34 -17.50 30.98 -29.10
N ARG A 35 -17.62 32.20 -29.65
CA ARG A 35 -17.78 32.41 -31.11
C ARG A 35 -16.44 32.06 -31.79
N LYS A 36 -16.50 31.15 -32.77
CA LYS A 36 -15.42 30.88 -33.70
C LYS A 36 -15.21 32.09 -34.61
N PRO A 37 -13.98 32.60 -34.81
CA PRO A 37 -13.72 33.62 -35.80
C PRO A 37 -13.79 33.05 -37.23
N SER A 38 -14.52 33.73 -38.12
CA SER A 38 -14.65 33.45 -39.53
C SER A 38 -13.31 33.65 -40.26
N ARG A 39 -13.01 32.71 -41.15
CA ARG A 39 -11.90 32.79 -42.12
C ARG A 39 -12.13 33.95 -43.07
N GLN A 40 -11.23 34.93 -43.05
CA GLN A 40 -11.06 35.87 -44.16
C GLN A 40 -9.69 35.58 -44.83
N GLY A 41 -9.71 35.32 -46.09
CA GLY A 41 -8.54 35.08 -46.92
C GLY A 41 -7.73 36.37 -47.10
N ARG A 42 -6.42 36.21 -47.10
CA ARG A 42 -5.48 37.16 -47.69
C ARG A 42 -4.40 36.38 -48.45
N THR A 43 -4.44 36.54 -49.75
CA THR A 43 -3.35 36.30 -50.66
C THR A 43 -2.25 37.31 -50.43
N GLY A 44 -1.02 36.88 -50.28
CA GLY A 44 0.15 37.75 -50.13
C GLY A 44 1.42 36.94 -50.24
N SER A 45 1.99 36.95 -51.42
CA SER A 45 3.33 36.45 -51.76
C SER A 45 4.38 37.19 -50.96
N GLY A 46 5.19 36.47 -50.21
CA GLY A 46 6.35 37.01 -49.49
C GLY A 46 7.21 35.87 -48.97
N ALA A 47 8.23 35.49 -49.74
CA ALA A 47 9.24 34.53 -49.32
C ALA A 47 10.03 35.16 -48.13
N GLN A 48 9.75 34.70 -46.92
CA GLN A 48 10.58 34.93 -45.78
C GLN A 48 11.07 33.61 -45.20
N HIS A 49 12.39 33.46 -45.28
CA HIS A 49 13.18 32.38 -44.75
C HIS A 49 12.91 32.28 -43.25
N ALA A 50 11.92 31.46 -42.86
CA ALA A 50 11.61 31.18 -41.45
C ALA A 50 12.62 30.14 -40.97
N ILE A 51 13.58 30.61 -40.18
CA ILE A 51 14.41 29.76 -39.30
C ILE A 51 13.45 29.03 -38.39
N SER A 52 13.19 27.76 -38.67
CA SER A 52 12.41 26.86 -37.80
C SER A 52 13.26 26.57 -36.55
N VAL A 53 13.16 27.46 -35.56
CA VAL A 53 13.52 27.12 -34.19
C VAL A 53 12.55 25.99 -33.80
N GLY A 54 13.01 24.75 -33.91
CA GLY A 54 12.30 23.57 -33.43
C GLY A 54 12.07 23.74 -31.92
N ARG A 55 10.92 24.29 -31.56
CA ARG A 55 10.37 24.06 -30.22
C ARG A 55 10.13 22.57 -30.15
N LYS A 56 10.98 21.87 -29.41
CA LYS A 56 10.63 20.58 -28.84
C LYS A 56 9.45 20.89 -27.93
N GLU A 57 8.26 20.61 -28.40
CA GLU A 57 7.07 20.54 -27.56
C GLU A 57 7.39 19.43 -26.57
N ASP A 58 7.72 19.79 -25.33
CA ASP A 58 7.84 18.84 -24.23
C ASP A 58 6.45 18.24 -24.07
N GLU A 59 6.21 17.14 -24.77
CA GLU A 59 5.01 16.35 -24.59
C GLU A 59 5.00 15.90 -23.14
N MET A 60 4.13 16.51 -22.35
CA MET A 60 3.87 16.11 -20.96
C MET A 60 3.16 14.76 -20.96
N SER A 61 3.87 13.73 -21.39
CA SER A 61 3.40 12.36 -21.32
C SER A 61 3.61 11.82 -19.91
N SER A 62 2.54 11.31 -19.30
CA SER A 62 2.66 10.62 -18.02
C SER A 62 3.48 9.34 -18.19
N PHE A 63 4.42 9.10 -17.26
CA PHE A 63 5.25 7.91 -17.29
C PHE A 63 4.40 6.64 -17.09
N ILE A 64 4.55 5.66 -17.98
CA ILE A 64 3.96 4.33 -17.87
C ILE A 64 5.09 3.29 -17.91
N ALA A 65 5.25 2.53 -16.82
CA ALA A 65 6.28 1.51 -16.76
C ALA A 65 6.01 0.36 -17.74
N LYS A 66 7.03 -0.05 -18.47
CA LYS A 66 6.99 -1.25 -19.32
C LYS A 66 7.54 -2.45 -18.53
N PRO A 67 6.91 -3.64 -18.58
CA PRO A 67 7.34 -4.80 -17.77
C PRO A 67 8.79 -5.24 -18.01
N ALA A 68 9.33 -5.00 -19.22
CA ALA A 68 10.68 -5.36 -19.58
C ALA A 68 11.77 -4.41 -19.01
N GLU A 69 11.39 -3.17 -18.69
CA GLU A 69 12.33 -2.13 -18.21
C GLU A 69 12.39 -2.06 -16.68
N VAL A 70 11.54 -2.83 -15.98
CA VAL A 70 11.45 -2.78 -14.52
C VAL A 70 12.64 -3.51 -13.90
N GLU A 71 13.52 -2.77 -13.24
CA GLU A 71 14.57 -3.32 -12.38
C GLU A 71 13.98 -3.80 -11.05
N ARG A 72 14.35 -5.02 -10.63
CA ARG A 72 13.89 -5.63 -9.38
C ARG A 72 15.07 -5.92 -8.48
N LYS A 73 15.01 -5.40 -7.26
CA LYS A 73 16.00 -5.63 -6.22
C LYS A 73 15.56 -6.72 -5.25
N TRP A 74 16.50 -7.22 -4.48
CA TRP A 74 16.25 -8.19 -3.42
C TRP A 74 16.53 -7.57 -2.07
N TYR A 75 15.58 -7.70 -1.14
CA TYR A 75 15.69 -7.18 0.21
C TYR A 75 15.54 -8.30 1.24
N VAL A 76 16.35 -8.25 2.31
CA VAL A 76 16.20 -9.09 3.49
C VAL A 76 15.66 -8.24 4.63
N VAL A 77 14.64 -8.77 5.29
CA VAL A 77 14.00 -8.18 6.45
C VAL A 77 14.08 -9.14 7.61
N ASP A 78 14.62 -8.70 8.73
CA ASP A 78 14.59 -9.46 9.96
C ASP A 78 13.28 -9.21 10.70
N ALA A 79 12.61 -10.29 11.09
CA ALA A 79 11.32 -10.24 11.78
C ALA A 79 11.45 -10.34 13.31
N GLU A 80 12.66 -10.52 13.84
CA GLU A 80 12.89 -10.67 15.28
C GLU A 80 12.41 -9.44 16.06
N GLY A 81 11.55 -9.64 17.06
CA GLY A 81 10.99 -8.59 17.92
C GLY A 81 10.10 -7.56 17.21
N LYS A 82 9.85 -7.72 15.91
CA LYS A 82 9.04 -6.78 15.14
C LYS A 82 7.55 -7.12 15.19
N ASN A 83 6.72 -6.09 15.21
CA ASN A 83 5.28 -6.26 15.19
C ASN A 83 4.80 -6.75 13.82
N LEU A 84 4.14 -7.91 13.79
CA LEU A 84 3.63 -8.56 12.57
C LEU A 84 2.89 -7.60 11.63
N GLY A 85 1.95 -6.79 12.16
CA GLY A 85 1.12 -5.94 11.31
C GLY A 85 1.89 -4.79 10.67
N ARG A 86 2.76 -4.13 11.42
CA ARG A 86 3.57 -3.00 10.92
C ARG A 86 4.58 -3.48 9.88
N MET A 87 5.31 -4.55 10.19
CA MET A 87 6.24 -5.17 9.26
C MET A 87 5.53 -5.62 7.97
N ALA A 88 4.38 -6.31 8.09
CA ALA A 88 3.64 -6.79 6.92
C ALA A 88 3.16 -5.66 6.00
N SER A 89 2.78 -4.49 6.54
CA SER A 89 2.34 -3.35 5.73
C SER A 89 3.48 -2.74 4.90
N GLN A 90 4.67 -2.66 5.47
CA GLN A 90 5.87 -2.16 4.77
C GLN A 90 6.33 -3.15 3.70
N ILE A 91 6.37 -4.44 4.02
CA ILE A 91 6.66 -5.51 3.06
C ILE A 91 5.68 -5.48 1.88
N ALA A 92 4.38 -5.31 2.15
CA ALA A 92 3.36 -5.22 1.10
C ALA A 92 3.57 -3.99 0.20
N ALA A 93 4.01 -2.85 0.73
CA ALA A 93 4.33 -1.66 -0.04
C ALA A 93 5.51 -1.89 -1.00
N ILE A 94 6.56 -2.59 -0.54
CA ILE A 94 7.74 -2.94 -1.34
C ILE A 94 7.39 -3.96 -2.43
N LEU A 95 6.68 -5.02 -2.09
CA LEU A 95 6.23 -6.04 -3.04
C LEU A 95 5.35 -5.47 -4.15
N ARG A 96 4.56 -4.45 -3.83
CA ARG A 96 3.74 -3.72 -4.79
C ARG A 96 4.55 -2.70 -5.60
N GLY A 97 5.70 -2.24 -5.07
CA GLY A 97 6.55 -1.24 -5.69
C GLY A 97 6.13 0.20 -5.46
N LYS A 98 5.33 0.47 -4.40
CA LYS A 98 4.88 1.83 -4.06
C LYS A 98 6.02 2.78 -3.67
N ASN A 99 7.18 2.23 -3.30
CA ASN A 99 8.36 3.00 -2.91
C ASN A 99 9.11 3.58 -4.14
N LYS A 100 8.79 3.09 -5.35
CA LYS A 100 9.46 3.53 -6.58
C LYS A 100 8.70 4.70 -7.22
N PRO A 101 9.40 5.73 -7.72
CA PRO A 101 8.76 6.83 -8.45
C PRO A 101 8.12 6.36 -9.76
N THR A 102 8.64 5.26 -10.33
CA THR A 102 8.14 4.62 -11.56
C THR A 102 6.92 3.70 -11.35
N TYR A 103 6.28 3.78 -10.17
CA TYR A 103 5.14 2.93 -9.85
C TYR A 103 3.96 3.13 -10.81
N THR A 104 3.50 2.04 -11.43
CA THR A 104 2.27 2.01 -12.23
C THR A 104 1.34 0.89 -11.72
N PRO A 105 0.03 1.16 -11.51
CA PRO A 105 -0.87 0.20 -10.87
C PRO A 105 -1.10 -1.10 -11.62
N HIS A 106 -1.01 -1.09 -12.95
CA HIS A 106 -1.28 -2.23 -13.82
C HIS A 106 -0.05 -3.09 -14.14
N VAL A 107 1.16 -2.62 -13.75
CA VAL A 107 2.42 -3.34 -13.96
C VAL A 107 2.99 -3.77 -12.61
N ASP A 108 3.64 -4.94 -12.57
CA ASP A 108 4.37 -5.41 -11.39
C ASP A 108 5.76 -4.74 -11.32
N CYS A 109 5.82 -3.59 -10.63
CA CYS A 109 7.06 -2.83 -10.39
C CYS A 109 7.78 -3.19 -9.09
N GLY A 110 7.23 -4.11 -8.30
CA GLY A 110 7.73 -4.42 -6.95
C GLY A 110 8.99 -5.28 -6.94
N ASP A 111 9.65 -5.29 -5.79
CA ASP A 111 10.89 -5.98 -5.51
C ASP A 111 10.67 -7.33 -4.84
N TYR A 112 11.75 -8.13 -4.72
CA TYR A 112 11.74 -9.38 -3.97
C TYR A 112 12.04 -9.11 -2.51
N VAL A 113 11.29 -9.76 -1.61
CA VAL A 113 11.49 -9.63 -0.17
C VAL A 113 11.67 -11.01 0.46
N ILE A 114 12.74 -11.14 1.22
CA ILE A 114 13.08 -12.31 2.03
C ILE A 114 12.84 -11.91 3.48
N VAL A 115 12.03 -12.67 4.21
CA VAL A 115 11.79 -12.49 5.63
C VAL A 115 12.45 -13.63 6.37
N ILE A 116 13.32 -13.32 7.33
CA ILE A 116 13.99 -14.26 8.20
C ILE A 116 13.44 -14.17 9.62
N ASN A 117 13.73 -15.16 10.46
CA ASN A 117 13.31 -15.22 11.87
C ASN A 117 11.78 -15.12 12.07
N ALA A 118 10.99 -15.72 11.18
CA ALA A 118 9.52 -15.64 11.28
C ALA A 118 8.94 -16.24 12.58
N GLU A 119 9.69 -17.08 13.29
CA GLU A 119 9.29 -17.64 14.59
C GLU A 119 9.27 -16.59 15.71
N LYS A 120 10.11 -15.55 15.59
CA LYS A 120 10.30 -14.54 16.64
C LYS A 120 9.43 -13.30 16.45
N VAL A 121 8.43 -13.38 15.58
CA VAL A 121 7.50 -12.27 15.30
C VAL A 121 6.57 -12.03 16.48
N GLU A 122 6.38 -10.76 16.83
CA GLU A 122 5.51 -10.36 17.91
C GLU A 122 4.15 -9.84 17.45
N VAL A 123 3.16 -10.00 18.34
CA VAL A 123 1.82 -9.40 18.17
C VAL A 123 1.43 -8.68 19.48
N THR A 124 0.77 -7.54 19.33
CA THR A 124 0.39 -6.70 20.47
C THR A 124 -0.94 -7.11 21.10
N GLY A 125 -1.04 -6.93 22.43
CA GLY A 125 -2.25 -7.14 23.20
C GLY A 125 -2.66 -8.61 23.28
N LYS A 126 -3.96 -8.88 23.42
CA LYS A 126 -4.51 -10.24 23.60
C LYS A 126 -4.54 -11.08 22.33
N LYS A 127 -4.09 -10.53 21.19
CA LYS A 127 -4.14 -11.20 19.86
C LYS A 127 -3.41 -12.54 19.83
N ARG A 128 -2.41 -12.75 20.67
CA ARG A 128 -1.69 -14.01 20.76
C ARG A 128 -2.62 -15.18 21.07
N LYS A 129 -3.61 -14.98 21.97
CA LYS A 129 -4.59 -15.99 22.36
C LYS A 129 -5.90 -15.92 21.58
N GLU A 130 -6.37 -14.71 21.27
CA GLU A 130 -7.71 -14.49 20.70
C GLU A 130 -7.73 -14.55 19.16
N LYS A 131 -6.60 -14.33 18.48
CA LYS A 131 -6.58 -14.33 17.01
C LYS A 131 -6.74 -15.75 16.48
N ILE A 132 -7.80 -15.96 15.70
CA ILE A 132 -8.13 -17.25 15.09
C ILE A 132 -7.90 -17.17 13.57
N TYR A 133 -7.20 -18.15 13.04
CA TYR A 133 -7.06 -18.39 11.61
C TYR A 133 -8.08 -19.44 11.17
N LYS A 134 -8.97 -19.07 10.26
CA LYS A 134 -10.03 -19.93 9.75
C LYS A 134 -9.69 -20.44 8.35
N ARG A 135 -9.83 -21.75 8.14
CA ARG A 135 -9.68 -22.39 6.84
C ARG A 135 -10.83 -23.33 6.60
N HIS A 136 -11.43 -23.27 5.42
CA HIS A 136 -12.50 -24.16 5.01
C HIS A 136 -12.01 -25.14 3.95
N THR A 137 -12.32 -26.44 4.09
CA THR A 137 -11.87 -27.50 3.17
C THR A 137 -12.75 -27.64 1.93
N GLY A 138 -13.94 -27.00 1.91
CA GLY A 138 -14.92 -27.09 0.83
C GLY A 138 -16.04 -28.12 1.06
N TYR A 139 -15.91 -28.98 2.06
CA TYR A 139 -16.91 -29.97 2.40
C TYR A 139 -17.82 -29.52 3.55
N PRO A 140 -19.06 -30.07 3.68
CA PRO A 140 -19.94 -29.83 4.84
C PRO A 140 -19.15 -30.14 6.13
N GLY A 141 -19.21 -29.24 7.13
CA GLY A 141 -18.47 -29.39 8.37
C GLY A 141 -16.95 -29.17 8.26
N GLY A 142 -16.42 -28.72 7.11
CA GLY A 142 -15.01 -28.58 6.83
C GLY A 142 -14.35 -27.29 7.36
N LEU A 143 -14.99 -26.56 8.28
CA LEU A 143 -14.38 -25.39 8.92
C LEU A 143 -13.32 -25.84 9.93
N ARG A 144 -12.09 -25.37 9.74
CA ARG A 144 -10.98 -25.60 10.67
C ARG A 144 -10.50 -24.26 11.22
N GLU A 145 -10.36 -24.20 12.53
CA GLU A 145 -9.91 -23.02 13.25
C GLU A 145 -8.63 -23.34 14.01
N MET A 146 -7.66 -22.42 13.97
CA MET A 146 -6.41 -22.52 14.71
C MET A 146 -6.12 -21.17 15.36
N THR A 147 -5.67 -21.18 16.62
CA THR A 147 -5.23 -19.96 17.31
C THR A 147 -3.87 -19.51 16.76
N PHE A 148 -3.51 -18.25 17.01
CA PHE A 148 -2.20 -17.72 16.61
C PHE A 148 -1.05 -18.54 17.21
N GLU A 149 -1.13 -18.95 18.47
CA GLU A 149 -0.10 -19.77 19.13
C GLU A 149 0.09 -21.10 18.42
N GLN A 150 -1.01 -21.82 18.17
CA GLN A 150 -0.95 -23.10 17.44
C GLN A 150 -0.40 -22.95 16.02
N MET A 151 -0.68 -21.81 15.38
CA MET A 151 -0.19 -21.55 14.03
C MET A 151 1.31 -21.24 14.05
N MET A 152 1.81 -20.52 15.07
CA MET A 152 3.24 -20.25 15.25
C MET A 152 4.05 -21.51 15.53
N GLU A 153 3.52 -22.45 16.33
CA GLU A 153 4.18 -23.72 16.61
C GLU A 153 4.26 -24.63 15.39
N LYS A 154 3.19 -24.70 14.57
CA LYS A 154 3.12 -25.61 13.43
C LYS A 154 3.70 -25.04 12.15
N HIS A 155 3.36 -23.77 11.85
CA HIS A 155 3.67 -23.12 10.57
C HIS A 155 3.96 -21.64 10.74
N PRO A 156 5.09 -21.24 11.34
CA PRO A 156 5.43 -19.83 11.60
C PRO A 156 5.51 -19.01 10.31
N THR A 157 5.99 -19.60 9.23
CA THR A 157 6.08 -18.93 7.92
C THR A 157 4.72 -18.53 7.36
N GLU A 158 3.66 -19.32 7.62
CA GLU A 158 2.33 -19.04 7.13
C GLU A 158 1.68 -17.85 7.83
N VAL A 159 2.06 -17.56 9.08
CA VAL A 159 1.57 -16.39 9.84
C VAL A 159 1.93 -15.10 9.11
N VAL A 160 3.20 -14.95 8.71
CA VAL A 160 3.69 -13.79 7.96
C VAL A 160 3.08 -13.76 6.56
N ARG A 161 3.02 -14.90 5.88
CA ARG A 161 2.42 -15.02 4.54
C ARG A 161 0.95 -14.61 4.55
N HIS A 162 0.16 -15.02 5.53
CA HIS A 162 -1.24 -14.62 5.67
C HIS A 162 -1.40 -13.13 5.91
N ALA A 163 -0.55 -12.54 6.75
CA ALA A 163 -0.59 -11.11 7.02
C ALA A 163 -0.33 -10.28 5.75
N VAL A 164 0.74 -10.60 5.01
CA VAL A 164 1.08 -9.92 3.77
C VAL A 164 0.04 -10.16 2.67
N LYS A 165 -0.44 -11.41 2.51
CA LYS A 165 -1.46 -11.76 1.51
C LYS A 165 -2.74 -10.93 1.68
N GLY A 166 -3.18 -10.71 2.92
CA GLY A 166 -4.35 -9.88 3.22
C GLY A 166 -4.20 -8.41 2.84
N MET A 167 -2.95 -7.91 2.71
CA MET A 167 -2.62 -6.54 2.34
C MET A 167 -2.32 -6.36 0.85
N MET A 168 -2.23 -7.46 0.10
CA MET A 168 -1.99 -7.44 -1.34
C MET A 168 -3.30 -7.33 -2.13
N PRO A 169 -3.28 -6.75 -3.33
CA PRO A 169 -4.46 -6.68 -4.18
C PRO A 169 -4.94 -8.09 -4.59
N ASN A 170 -6.25 -8.25 -4.67
CA ASN A 170 -6.85 -9.48 -5.16
C ASN A 170 -6.77 -9.51 -6.70
N GLY A 171 -6.41 -10.65 -7.27
CA GLY A 171 -6.37 -10.82 -8.72
C GLY A 171 -5.08 -11.46 -9.23
N LYS A 172 -4.92 -11.49 -10.55
CA LYS A 172 -3.76 -12.12 -11.22
C LYS A 172 -2.45 -11.40 -10.85
N LEU A 173 -2.46 -10.08 -10.90
CA LEU A 173 -1.29 -9.24 -10.59
C LEU A 173 -0.85 -9.40 -9.13
N GLY A 174 -1.79 -9.37 -8.17
CA GLY A 174 -1.46 -9.57 -6.75
C GLY A 174 -0.88 -10.95 -6.45
N ARG A 175 -1.32 -11.99 -7.18
CA ARG A 175 -0.72 -13.33 -7.07
C ARG A 175 0.71 -13.39 -7.59
N GLN A 176 1.03 -12.64 -8.66
CA GLN A 176 2.39 -12.52 -9.18
C GLN A 176 3.30 -11.78 -8.18
N MET A 177 2.85 -10.67 -7.64
CA MET A 177 3.58 -9.91 -6.61
C MET A 177 3.83 -10.77 -5.35
N TYR A 178 2.84 -11.53 -4.90
CA TYR A 178 2.95 -12.40 -3.74
C TYR A 178 4.00 -13.53 -3.91
N LYS A 179 4.22 -14.03 -5.11
CA LYS A 179 5.27 -15.04 -5.39
C LYS A 179 6.69 -14.54 -5.10
N LYS A 180 6.89 -13.23 -5.07
CA LYS A 180 8.18 -12.58 -4.74
C LYS A 180 8.48 -12.54 -3.25
N LEU A 181 7.53 -12.90 -2.40
CA LEU A 181 7.74 -13.03 -0.97
C LEU A 181 8.30 -14.41 -0.64
N LYS A 182 9.46 -14.44 0.00
CA LYS A 182 10.09 -15.63 0.56
C LYS A 182 10.13 -15.47 2.08
N VAL A 183 9.66 -16.47 2.82
CA VAL A 183 9.60 -16.42 4.29
C VAL A 183 10.27 -17.66 4.84
N TYR A 184 11.23 -17.46 5.72
CA TYR A 184 12.00 -18.47 6.43
C TYR A 184 11.74 -18.40 7.92
N ALA A 185 11.67 -19.56 8.58
CA ALA A 185 11.44 -19.65 10.01
C ALA A 185 12.69 -19.21 10.80
N GLY A 186 13.85 -19.68 10.39
CA GLY A 186 15.15 -19.39 11.01
C GLY A 186 15.89 -18.19 10.40
N PRO A 187 17.16 -17.99 10.81
CA PRO A 187 17.99 -16.88 10.34
C PRO A 187 18.58 -17.08 8.94
N GLU A 188 18.61 -18.32 8.46
CA GLU A 188 19.26 -18.66 7.20
C GLU A 188 18.30 -18.61 6.01
N HIS A 189 18.82 -18.20 4.85
CA HIS A 189 18.07 -18.15 3.59
C HIS A 189 18.92 -18.68 2.43
N GLU A 190 18.29 -19.27 1.42
CA GLU A 190 18.94 -19.89 0.27
C GLU A 190 19.34 -18.92 -0.86
N HIS A 191 19.06 -17.60 -0.69
CA HIS A 191 19.18 -16.62 -1.77
C HIS A 191 20.44 -15.74 -1.69
N ALA A 192 21.55 -16.25 -1.15
CA ALA A 192 22.81 -15.51 -1.04
C ALA A 192 23.36 -15.06 -2.41
N ALA A 193 23.17 -15.87 -3.45
CA ALA A 193 23.63 -15.57 -4.81
C ALA A 193 23.01 -14.31 -5.41
N GLN A 194 21.84 -13.88 -4.92
CA GLN A 194 21.13 -12.67 -5.38
C GLN A 194 21.65 -11.39 -4.72
N LYS A 195 22.60 -11.48 -3.78
CA LYS A 195 23.17 -10.35 -3.02
C LYS A 195 22.09 -9.42 -2.47
N PRO A 196 21.17 -9.93 -1.62
CA PRO A 196 20.09 -9.12 -1.11
C PRO A 196 20.59 -8.02 -0.18
N GLU A 197 19.97 -6.84 -0.28
CA GLU A 197 20.23 -5.69 0.60
C GLU A 197 19.44 -5.85 1.91
N VAL A 198 20.08 -5.60 3.06
CA VAL A 198 19.37 -5.62 4.36
C VAL A 198 18.52 -4.37 4.47
N LEU A 199 17.25 -4.56 4.84
CA LEU A 199 16.30 -3.47 5.01
C LEU A 199 15.79 -3.45 6.46
N ASP A 200 16.06 -2.39 7.17
CA ASP A 200 15.49 -2.14 8.50
C ASP A 200 14.09 -1.53 8.37
N ILE A 201 13.13 -2.21 8.99
CA ILE A 201 11.70 -1.86 8.93
C ILE A 201 11.18 -1.51 10.33
#